data_d3f91d6ac4dc10fd6932f4ee56b74db1
#
_entry.id   d3f91d6ac4dc10fd6932f4ee56b74db1
#
_cell.length_a   1.000
_cell.length_b   1.000
_cell.length_c   1.000
_cell.angle_alpha   90.00
_cell.angle_beta   90.00
_cell.angle_gamma   90.00
#
_symmetry.space_group_name_H-M   'P 1'
#
loop_
_entity.id
_entity.type
_entity.pdbx_description
1 polymer ?
#
loop_
_entity_poly.entity_id
_entity_poly.type
_entity_poly.pdbx_seq_one_letter_code
_entity_poly.pdbx_strand_id
1 'polypeptide(L)'
;MKILVVGSGGFLGSHVTEKLQNNENYDVLKIVGKGQVDITNFDDLELYLDSNNPEIVINCAAFVGGISYGFKYPAQMLLLNASMAINLYKACYENGVKKLINPISNCAYPGDIATYKEEDFFTGPPDESVYNYGISKRLYVELGKSFSEEYNFSSANVVVSNMYGPNDHFDEERSHALGAIIKKVYEAKKNNFDEVVLWGTGRPIREWLYVEDGADALINSIQLNSGHHFFNVGVKKGISVLELAEIIKKELGWTGKFVLDISMPDGVLEKKVDGTLGQKKLNWKPEVDLTTGIRKTVDWYINNNG
;
A
#
# COMPACT_ATOMS: atom_id res chain seq x y z
N MET A 1 22.14 10.86 -6.72
CA MET A 1 20.81 10.90 -7.38
C MET A 1 19.83 11.54 -6.43
N LYS A 2 19.09 12.56 -6.87
CA LYS A 2 18.11 13.26 -6.04
C LYS A 2 16.74 12.61 -6.18
N ILE A 3 16.18 12.13 -5.09
CA ILE A 3 14.92 11.38 -5.05
C ILE A 3 13.92 12.10 -4.15
N LEU A 4 12.72 12.35 -4.66
CA LEU A 4 11.62 12.87 -3.87
C LEU A 4 10.69 11.73 -3.44
N VAL A 5 10.43 11.62 -2.14
CA VAL A 5 9.38 10.76 -1.58
C VAL A 5 8.17 11.61 -1.20
N VAL A 6 7.08 11.44 -1.93
CA VAL A 6 5.79 12.09 -1.65
C VAL A 6 4.99 11.23 -0.68
N GLY A 7 4.45 11.83 0.38
CA GLY A 7 3.79 11.09 1.46
C GLY A 7 4.77 10.38 2.40
N SER A 8 5.97 10.96 2.57
CA SER A 8 7.08 10.42 3.37
C SER A 8 6.78 10.26 4.87
N GLY A 9 5.73 10.89 5.39
CA GLY A 9 5.28 10.71 6.77
C GLY A 9 4.23 9.61 6.95
N GLY A 10 3.75 9.00 5.86
CA GLY A 10 2.77 7.90 5.89
C GLY A 10 3.42 6.54 6.14
N PHE A 11 2.57 5.51 6.28
CA PHE A 11 2.97 4.13 6.53
C PHE A 11 4.09 3.65 5.58
N LEU A 12 3.81 3.50 4.29
CA LEU A 12 4.80 3.05 3.31
C LEU A 12 5.91 4.10 3.09
N GLY A 13 5.55 5.38 3.03
CA GLY A 13 6.48 6.47 2.72
C GLY A 13 7.58 6.64 3.76
N SER A 14 7.31 6.38 5.04
CA SER A 14 8.33 6.43 6.10
C SER A 14 9.40 5.37 5.90
N HIS A 15 9.03 4.12 5.58
CA HIS A 15 9.96 3.03 5.31
C HIS A 15 10.79 3.25 4.04
N VAL A 16 10.15 3.73 2.95
CA VAL A 16 10.88 4.11 1.72
C VAL A 16 11.89 5.21 2.02
N THR A 17 11.48 6.23 2.77
CA THR A 17 12.34 7.36 3.11
C THR A 17 13.54 6.92 3.94
N GLU A 18 13.33 6.15 5.00
CA GLU A 18 14.37 5.64 5.88
C GLU A 18 15.39 4.80 5.11
N LYS A 19 14.92 3.85 4.30
CA LYS A 19 15.82 2.99 3.49
C LYS A 19 16.64 3.81 2.49
N LEU A 20 16.05 4.81 1.84
CA LEU A 20 16.77 5.68 0.91
C LEU A 20 17.81 6.55 1.63
N GLN A 21 17.49 7.10 2.82
CA GLN A 21 18.40 7.92 3.61
C GLN A 21 19.60 7.15 4.16
N ASN A 22 19.46 5.83 4.33
CA ASN A 22 20.56 4.95 4.72
C ASN A 22 21.52 4.62 3.57
N ASN A 23 21.30 5.13 2.36
CA ASN A 23 22.14 4.94 1.20
C ASN A 23 22.75 6.28 0.76
N GLU A 24 24.06 6.45 0.97
CA GLU A 24 24.81 7.67 0.65
C GLU A 24 24.77 8.12 -0.82
N ASN A 25 24.35 7.24 -1.73
CA ASN A 25 24.21 7.58 -3.16
C ASN A 25 22.94 8.39 -3.46
N TYR A 26 22.03 8.55 -2.50
CA TYR A 26 20.77 9.24 -2.67
C TYR A 26 20.68 10.52 -1.83
N ASP A 27 20.28 11.61 -2.49
CA ASP A 27 19.86 12.85 -1.86
C ASP A 27 18.32 12.83 -1.76
N VAL A 28 17.78 12.70 -0.54
CA VAL A 28 16.37 12.38 -0.31
C VAL A 28 15.57 13.61 0.09
N LEU A 29 14.73 14.08 -0.82
CA LEU A 29 13.73 15.10 -0.57
C LEU A 29 12.43 14.46 -0.06
N LYS A 30 11.66 15.21 0.72
CA LYS A 30 10.44 14.73 1.39
C LYS A 30 9.29 15.71 1.25
N ILE A 31 8.11 15.19 0.86
CA ILE A 31 6.83 15.84 1.11
C ILE A 31 6.09 14.98 2.14
N VAL A 32 6.02 15.48 3.38
CA VAL A 32 5.44 14.73 4.51
C VAL A 32 3.92 14.65 4.40
N GLY A 33 3.29 15.75 3.97
CA GLY A 33 1.84 15.80 3.82
C GLY A 33 1.34 17.15 3.26
N LYS A 34 0.02 17.26 3.15
CA LYS A 34 -0.68 18.41 2.55
C LYS A 34 -0.31 19.78 3.17
N GLY A 35 0.06 19.81 4.44
CA GLY A 35 0.48 21.06 5.11
C GLY A 35 1.81 21.62 4.62
N GLN A 36 2.63 20.78 3.96
CA GLN A 36 3.89 21.19 3.35
C GLN A 36 3.70 21.52 1.86
N VAL A 37 3.08 20.61 1.10
CA VAL A 37 2.76 20.75 -0.33
C VAL A 37 1.43 20.04 -0.59
N ASP A 38 0.45 20.73 -1.13
CA ASP A 38 -0.80 20.11 -1.55
C ASP A 38 -0.68 19.52 -2.96
N ILE A 39 -0.35 18.25 -3.07
CA ILE A 39 -0.20 17.58 -4.38
C ILE A 39 -1.53 17.42 -5.15
N THR A 40 -2.68 17.76 -4.55
CA THR A 40 -3.96 17.90 -5.27
C THR A 40 -4.10 19.27 -5.94
N ASN A 41 -3.21 20.22 -5.61
CA ASN A 41 -3.04 21.50 -6.29
C ASN A 41 -1.83 21.40 -7.22
N PHE A 42 -2.03 21.63 -8.51
CA PHE A 42 -0.96 21.51 -9.50
C PHE A 42 0.14 22.54 -9.28
N ASP A 43 -0.22 23.81 -9.04
CA ASP A 43 0.74 24.91 -8.91
C ASP A 43 1.67 24.72 -7.68
N ASP A 44 1.12 24.23 -6.56
CA ASP A 44 1.92 23.91 -5.35
C ASP A 44 2.95 22.82 -5.64
N LEU A 45 2.55 21.76 -6.33
CA LEU A 45 3.43 20.65 -6.68
C LEU A 45 4.47 21.07 -7.72
N GLU A 46 4.07 21.78 -8.76
CA GLU A 46 4.95 22.30 -9.80
C GLU A 46 6.04 23.20 -9.21
N LEU A 47 5.66 24.19 -8.41
CA LEU A 47 6.61 25.09 -7.75
C LEU A 47 7.62 24.33 -6.88
N TYR A 48 7.17 23.30 -6.19
CA TYR A 48 8.06 22.47 -5.38
C TYR A 48 9.05 21.68 -6.25
N LEU A 49 8.59 21.07 -7.36
CA LEU A 49 9.44 20.30 -8.25
C LEU A 49 10.45 21.20 -8.99
N ASP A 50 10.03 22.35 -9.49
CA ASP A 50 10.91 23.34 -10.13
C ASP A 50 12.02 23.81 -9.18
N SER A 51 11.66 24.15 -7.95
CA SER A 51 12.62 24.64 -6.94
C SER A 51 13.62 23.58 -6.49
N ASN A 52 13.25 22.30 -6.52
CA ASN A 52 14.05 21.22 -5.94
C ASN A 52 14.69 20.29 -6.97
N ASN A 53 14.21 20.24 -8.20
CA ASN A 53 14.74 19.48 -9.33
C ASN A 53 15.04 17.99 -8.98
N PRO A 54 14.07 17.18 -8.50
CA PRO A 54 14.31 15.75 -8.26
C PRO A 54 14.47 14.99 -9.56
N GLU A 55 15.36 14.00 -9.57
CA GLU A 55 15.52 13.11 -10.72
C GLU A 55 14.48 12.00 -10.75
N ILE A 56 14.09 11.51 -9.57
CA ILE A 56 13.10 10.44 -9.38
C ILE A 56 12.05 10.91 -8.38
N VAL A 57 10.80 10.55 -8.62
CA VAL A 57 9.71 10.74 -7.66
C VAL A 57 9.11 9.39 -7.30
N ILE A 58 9.04 9.08 -6.00
CA ILE A 58 8.33 7.92 -5.47
C ILE A 58 7.10 8.44 -4.73
N ASN A 59 5.93 8.14 -5.26
CA ASN A 59 4.67 8.60 -4.70
C ASN A 59 4.09 7.57 -3.73
N CYS A 60 4.19 7.82 -2.43
CA CYS A 60 3.55 7.02 -1.39
C CYS A 60 2.27 7.70 -0.83
N ALA A 61 1.87 8.86 -1.37
CA ALA A 61 0.68 9.54 -0.92
C ALA A 61 -0.59 8.91 -1.50
N ALA A 62 -1.62 8.81 -0.68
CA ALA A 62 -2.96 8.40 -1.08
C ALA A 62 -3.98 8.91 -0.05
N PHE A 63 -5.18 9.22 -0.51
CA PHE A 63 -6.35 9.34 0.36
C PHE A 63 -6.97 7.93 0.48
N VAL A 64 -6.73 7.26 1.60
CA VAL A 64 -7.06 5.86 1.80
C VAL A 64 -7.50 5.59 3.24
N GLY A 65 -8.32 4.55 3.43
CA GLY A 65 -8.78 4.05 4.70
C GLY A 65 -9.43 2.68 4.55
N GLY A 66 -10.01 2.15 5.62
CA GLY A 66 -10.76 0.89 5.58
C GLY A 66 -12.02 0.96 4.69
N ILE A 67 -12.69 -0.18 4.51
CA ILE A 67 -13.89 -0.31 3.66
C ILE A 67 -14.98 0.70 4.08
N SER A 68 -15.24 0.85 5.37
CA SER A 68 -16.22 1.81 5.90
C SER A 68 -15.86 3.26 5.56
N TYR A 69 -14.57 3.58 5.55
CA TYR A 69 -14.08 4.90 5.16
C TYR A 69 -14.35 5.19 3.67
N GLY A 70 -14.17 4.20 2.80
CA GLY A 70 -14.49 4.29 1.38
C GLY A 70 -15.97 4.52 1.11
N PHE A 71 -16.86 3.88 1.85
CA PHE A 71 -18.32 4.11 1.78
C PHE A 71 -18.74 5.49 2.32
N LYS A 72 -18.07 5.97 3.36
CA LYS A 72 -18.35 7.28 3.96
C LYS A 72 -17.92 8.45 3.05
N TYR A 73 -16.85 8.30 2.28
CA TYR A 73 -16.25 9.38 1.47
C TYR A 73 -16.02 9.00 0.00
N PRO A 74 -17.02 8.46 -0.73
CA PRO A 74 -16.82 7.92 -2.09
C PRO A 74 -16.33 8.96 -3.10
N ALA A 75 -16.89 10.17 -3.07
CA ALA A 75 -16.50 11.26 -3.97
C ALA A 75 -15.07 11.76 -3.68
N GLN A 76 -14.71 11.94 -2.41
CA GLN A 76 -13.36 12.36 -2.02
C GLN A 76 -12.32 11.29 -2.36
N MET A 77 -12.68 9.99 -2.16
CA MET A 77 -11.82 8.86 -2.49
C MET A 77 -11.43 8.87 -3.97
N LEU A 78 -12.37 9.12 -4.86
CA LEU A 78 -12.09 9.21 -6.29
C LEU A 78 -11.40 10.53 -6.65
N LEU A 79 -11.97 11.68 -6.25
CA LEU A 79 -11.51 13.00 -6.65
C LEU A 79 -10.07 13.28 -6.21
N LEU A 80 -9.76 13.09 -4.92
CA LEU A 80 -8.43 13.43 -4.40
C LEU A 80 -7.34 12.54 -4.99
N ASN A 81 -7.58 11.21 -5.07
CA ASN A 81 -6.60 10.31 -5.67
C ASN A 81 -6.43 10.52 -7.19
N ALA A 82 -7.50 10.84 -7.91
CA ALA A 82 -7.40 11.18 -9.34
C ALA A 82 -6.65 12.49 -9.56
N SER A 83 -6.92 13.53 -8.76
CA SER A 83 -6.19 14.81 -8.83
C SER A 83 -4.69 14.60 -8.56
N MET A 84 -4.33 13.82 -7.53
CA MET A 84 -2.94 13.46 -7.26
C MET A 84 -2.28 12.75 -8.46
N ALA A 85 -2.99 11.79 -9.07
CA ALA A 85 -2.47 11.06 -10.22
C ALA A 85 -2.18 12.00 -11.41
N ILE A 86 -3.14 12.82 -11.79
CA ILE A 86 -3.04 13.75 -12.91
C ILE A 86 -1.91 14.75 -12.67
N ASN A 87 -1.89 15.39 -11.49
CA ASN A 87 -0.89 16.39 -11.15
C ASN A 87 0.53 15.81 -11.10
N LEU A 88 0.71 14.62 -10.51
CA LEU A 88 2.02 13.97 -10.44
C LEU A 88 2.57 13.66 -11.84
N TYR A 89 1.78 13.06 -12.73
CA TYR A 89 2.26 12.76 -14.07
C TYR A 89 2.59 14.05 -14.85
N LYS A 90 1.70 15.04 -14.81
CA LYS A 90 1.90 16.31 -15.51
C LYS A 90 3.12 17.06 -14.95
N ALA A 91 3.15 17.33 -13.65
CA ALA A 91 4.22 18.11 -13.04
C ALA A 91 5.58 17.41 -13.13
N CYS A 92 5.66 16.08 -12.95
CA CYS A 92 6.91 15.33 -13.12
C CYS A 92 7.44 15.42 -14.55
N TYR A 93 6.56 15.31 -15.55
CA TYR A 93 6.96 15.44 -16.95
C TYR A 93 7.46 16.86 -17.28
N GLU A 94 6.68 17.89 -16.92
CA GLU A 94 7.00 19.29 -17.21
C GLU A 94 8.29 19.78 -16.51
N ASN A 95 8.63 19.20 -15.34
CA ASN A 95 9.84 19.52 -14.59
C ASN A 95 11.02 18.57 -14.85
N GLY A 96 10.96 17.75 -15.89
CA GLY A 96 12.09 16.93 -16.33
C GLY A 96 12.46 15.77 -15.37
N VAL A 97 11.53 15.34 -14.50
CA VAL A 97 11.70 14.14 -13.68
C VAL A 97 11.92 12.94 -14.59
N LYS A 98 12.96 12.14 -14.33
CA LYS A 98 13.33 11.00 -15.18
C LYS A 98 12.39 9.80 -15.01
N LYS A 99 11.84 9.59 -13.81
CA LYS A 99 10.94 8.47 -13.54
C LYS A 99 10.01 8.77 -12.38
N LEU A 100 8.73 8.39 -12.55
CA LEU A 100 7.71 8.40 -11.49
C LEU A 100 7.38 6.96 -11.09
N ILE A 101 7.47 6.65 -9.78
CA ILE A 101 7.19 5.32 -9.22
C ILE A 101 5.95 5.41 -8.33
N ASN A 102 4.93 4.58 -8.60
CA ASN A 102 3.67 4.59 -7.88
C ASN A 102 3.34 3.20 -7.33
N PRO A 103 3.09 3.04 -6.04
CA PRO A 103 2.40 1.87 -5.51
C PRO A 103 0.93 1.91 -5.93
N ILE A 104 0.49 0.83 -6.54
CA ILE A 104 -0.88 0.59 -6.95
C ILE A 104 -1.50 -0.43 -5.98
N SER A 105 -2.71 -0.18 -5.54
CA SER A 105 -3.41 -1.14 -4.68
C SER A 105 -3.95 -2.33 -5.47
N ASN A 106 -3.84 -3.51 -4.91
CA ASN A 106 -4.50 -4.71 -5.44
C ASN A 106 -6.05 -4.58 -5.47
N CYS A 107 -6.63 -3.60 -4.76
CA CYS A 107 -8.05 -3.23 -4.86
C CYS A 107 -8.46 -2.74 -6.26
N ALA A 108 -7.51 -2.43 -7.13
CA ALA A 108 -7.75 -2.02 -8.51
C ALA A 108 -8.06 -3.21 -9.44
N TYR A 109 -7.78 -4.45 -9.02
CA TYR A 109 -8.16 -5.65 -9.77
C TYR A 109 -9.67 -5.89 -9.79
N PRO A 110 -10.19 -6.67 -10.76
CA PRO A 110 -11.59 -7.09 -10.73
C PRO A 110 -11.95 -7.80 -9.43
N GLY A 111 -13.17 -7.55 -8.95
CA GLY A 111 -13.65 -8.08 -7.68
C GLY A 111 -13.96 -9.58 -7.68
N ASP A 112 -14.15 -10.17 -8.84
CA ASP A 112 -14.63 -11.53 -9.07
C ASP A 112 -13.51 -12.56 -9.33
N ILE A 113 -12.24 -12.15 -9.30
CA ILE A 113 -11.09 -13.05 -9.49
C ILE A 113 -10.33 -13.29 -8.17
N ALA A 114 -9.85 -14.52 -7.97
CA ALA A 114 -9.15 -14.93 -6.75
C ALA A 114 -7.63 -14.69 -6.79
N THR A 115 -7.02 -14.85 -7.96
CA THR A 115 -5.57 -14.63 -8.16
C THR A 115 -5.36 -13.55 -9.19
N TYR A 116 -4.68 -12.49 -8.80
CA TYR A 116 -4.45 -11.30 -9.60
C TYR A 116 -3.18 -11.44 -10.42
N LYS A 117 -3.35 -11.47 -11.75
CA LYS A 117 -2.25 -11.40 -12.72
C LYS A 117 -2.35 -10.11 -13.51
N GLU A 118 -1.26 -9.60 -13.99
CA GLU A 118 -1.20 -8.32 -14.71
C GLU A 118 -2.15 -8.25 -15.91
N GLU A 119 -2.34 -9.37 -16.62
CA GLU A 119 -3.25 -9.51 -17.76
C GLU A 119 -4.72 -9.32 -17.40
N ASP A 120 -5.10 -9.57 -16.14
CA ASP A 120 -6.47 -9.47 -15.66
C ASP A 120 -6.86 -8.08 -15.13
N PHE A 121 -5.90 -7.14 -15.06
CA PHE A 121 -6.08 -5.87 -14.34
C PHE A 121 -7.25 -5.02 -14.84
N PHE A 122 -7.55 -5.08 -16.13
CA PHE A 122 -8.63 -4.32 -16.78
C PHE A 122 -9.80 -5.19 -17.27
N THR A 123 -9.87 -6.47 -16.94
CA THR A 123 -10.88 -7.40 -17.50
C THR A 123 -12.28 -7.24 -16.90
N GLY A 124 -12.39 -6.56 -15.75
CA GLY A 124 -13.67 -6.31 -15.07
C GLY A 124 -13.60 -5.12 -14.11
N PRO A 125 -14.70 -4.73 -13.46
CA PRO A 125 -14.72 -3.65 -12.48
C PRO A 125 -14.06 -4.08 -11.17
N PRO A 126 -13.46 -3.13 -10.42
CA PRO A 126 -13.09 -3.36 -9.02
C PRO A 126 -14.29 -3.77 -8.17
N ASP A 127 -14.03 -4.47 -7.05
CA ASP A 127 -15.06 -4.81 -6.08
C ASP A 127 -15.80 -3.56 -5.59
N GLU A 128 -17.13 -3.65 -5.40
CA GLU A 128 -17.98 -2.52 -5.01
C GLU A 128 -17.49 -1.84 -3.72
N SER A 129 -17.02 -2.62 -2.75
CA SER A 129 -16.54 -2.10 -1.46
C SER A 129 -15.31 -1.19 -1.55
N VAL A 130 -14.57 -1.25 -2.66
CA VAL A 130 -13.33 -0.48 -2.91
C VAL A 130 -13.33 0.20 -4.28
N TYR A 131 -14.48 0.27 -4.94
CA TYR A 131 -14.61 0.68 -6.35
C TYR A 131 -13.94 2.02 -6.65
N ASN A 132 -14.29 3.08 -5.93
CA ASN A 132 -13.77 4.43 -6.19
C ASN A 132 -12.26 4.53 -6.00
N TYR A 133 -11.72 3.84 -5.00
CA TYR A 133 -10.28 3.75 -4.80
C TYR A 133 -9.60 2.94 -5.91
N GLY A 134 -10.16 1.79 -6.25
CA GLY A 134 -9.66 0.94 -7.33
C GLY A 134 -9.60 1.66 -8.68
N ILE A 135 -10.67 2.37 -9.05
CA ILE A 135 -10.73 3.19 -10.28
C ILE A 135 -9.66 4.28 -10.26
N SER A 136 -9.50 4.99 -9.14
CA SER A 136 -8.47 6.04 -9.03
C SER A 136 -7.05 5.47 -9.19
N LYS A 137 -6.80 4.23 -8.74
CA LYS A 137 -5.50 3.57 -8.91
C LYS A 137 -5.28 3.04 -10.33
N ARG A 138 -6.32 2.65 -11.07
CA ARG A 138 -6.24 2.35 -12.50
C ARG A 138 -5.80 3.55 -13.34
N LEU A 139 -6.23 4.75 -12.94
CA LEU A 139 -5.83 5.97 -13.63
C LEU A 139 -4.30 6.16 -13.66
N TYR A 140 -3.58 5.82 -12.58
CA TYR A 140 -2.11 5.87 -12.57
C TYR A 140 -1.49 4.98 -13.67
N VAL A 141 -2.05 3.79 -13.89
CA VAL A 141 -1.54 2.84 -14.88
C VAL A 141 -1.79 3.36 -16.30
N GLU A 142 -3.00 3.87 -16.58
CA GLU A 142 -3.34 4.44 -17.88
C GLU A 142 -2.55 5.73 -18.18
N LEU A 143 -2.40 6.62 -17.21
CA LEU A 143 -1.54 7.80 -17.36
C LEU A 143 -0.09 7.38 -17.64
N GLY A 144 0.44 6.39 -16.92
CA GLY A 144 1.80 5.90 -17.15
C GLY A 144 2.02 5.39 -18.58
N LYS A 145 1.06 4.62 -19.10
CA LYS A 145 1.08 4.14 -20.47
C LYS A 145 1.02 5.30 -21.47
N SER A 146 0.04 6.19 -21.31
CA SER A 146 -0.19 7.32 -22.22
C SER A 146 1.01 8.29 -22.26
N PHE A 147 1.56 8.65 -21.09
CA PHE A 147 2.74 9.53 -21.02
C PHE A 147 4.00 8.88 -21.58
N SER A 148 4.12 7.56 -21.48
CA SER A 148 5.23 6.84 -22.11
C SER A 148 5.10 6.81 -23.63
N GLU A 149 3.89 6.60 -24.16
CA GLU A 149 3.62 6.54 -25.61
C GLU A 149 3.79 7.92 -26.28
N GLU A 150 3.30 8.98 -25.65
CA GLU A 150 3.29 10.33 -26.25
C GLU A 150 4.58 11.10 -26.00
N TYR A 151 5.13 10.98 -24.79
CA TYR A 151 6.24 11.84 -24.34
C TYR A 151 7.53 11.07 -24.00
N ASN A 152 7.57 9.75 -24.17
CA ASN A 152 8.71 8.91 -23.70
C ASN A 152 8.96 9.02 -22.18
N PHE A 153 7.97 9.43 -21.40
CA PHE A 153 8.11 9.59 -19.96
C PHE A 153 8.14 8.23 -19.25
N SER A 154 9.11 8.06 -18.35
CA SER A 154 9.26 6.76 -17.65
C SER A 154 8.46 6.69 -16.38
N SER A 155 7.75 5.57 -16.17
CA SER A 155 7.04 5.29 -14.92
C SER A 155 7.06 3.82 -14.54
N ALA A 156 6.96 3.55 -13.23
CA ALA A 156 6.71 2.21 -12.70
C ALA A 156 5.46 2.23 -11.81
N ASN A 157 4.44 1.53 -12.24
CA ASN A 157 3.19 1.31 -11.50
C ASN A 157 3.21 -0.10 -10.91
N VAL A 158 3.51 -0.18 -9.61
CA VAL A 158 3.79 -1.42 -8.89
C VAL A 158 2.58 -1.82 -8.07
N VAL A 159 1.87 -2.86 -8.48
CA VAL A 159 0.76 -3.38 -7.67
C VAL A 159 1.30 -4.12 -6.47
N VAL A 160 1.02 -3.62 -5.29
CA VAL A 160 1.44 -4.24 -4.03
C VAL A 160 0.28 -5.01 -3.39
N SER A 161 0.58 -6.15 -2.76
CA SER A 161 -0.40 -6.88 -1.97
C SER A 161 -0.73 -6.14 -0.66
N ASN A 162 -1.57 -6.73 0.20
CA ASN A 162 -1.90 -6.08 1.48
C ASN A 162 -0.63 -5.95 2.31
N MET A 163 -0.19 -4.71 2.53
CA MET A 163 0.97 -4.43 3.35
C MET A 163 0.60 -4.34 4.83
N TYR A 164 1.55 -4.67 5.69
CA TYR A 164 1.47 -4.53 7.14
C TYR A 164 2.87 -4.28 7.71
N GLY A 165 2.94 -3.70 8.90
CA GLY A 165 4.23 -3.43 9.55
C GLY A 165 4.16 -2.30 10.56
N PRO A 166 5.33 -1.89 11.11
CA PRO A 166 5.47 -0.66 11.89
C PRO A 166 4.94 0.57 11.16
N ASN A 167 4.45 1.55 11.90
CA ASN A 167 3.84 2.78 11.39
C ASN A 167 2.51 2.59 10.61
N ASP A 168 1.91 1.39 10.59
CA ASP A 168 0.57 1.18 10.04
C ASP A 168 -0.51 1.84 10.90
N HIS A 169 -1.73 1.95 10.38
CA HIS A 169 -2.89 2.46 11.12
C HIS A 169 -3.55 1.35 11.92
N PHE A 170 -3.77 1.61 13.22
CA PHE A 170 -4.42 0.69 14.15
C PHE A 170 -5.77 1.22 14.67
N ASP A 171 -6.19 2.42 14.21
CA ASP A 171 -7.49 2.99 14.55
C ASP A 171 -8.65 2.28 13.81
N GLU A 172 -9.87 2.38 14.36
CA GLU A 172 -11.02 1.65 13.81
C GLU A 172 -11.46 2.09 12.41
N GLU A 173 -11.19 3.35 12.04
CA GLU A 173 -11.64 3.90 10.76
C GLU A 173 -10.67 3.55 9.61
N ARG A 174 -9.37 3.49 9.89
CA ARG A 174 -8.32 3.38 8.86
C ARG A 174 -7.63 2.03 8.80
N SER A 175 -7.67 1.26 9.92
CA SER A 175 -6.90 0.01 9.99
C SER A 175 -7.38 -1.03 8.99
N HIS A 176 -6.42 -1.76 8.45
CA HIS A 176 -6.67 -3.03 7.78
C HIS A 176 -6.85 -4.17 8.79
N ALA A 177 -7.32 -5.33 8.33
CA ALA A 177 -7.67 -6.45 9.21
C ALA A 177 -6.54 -6.84 10.18
N LEU A 178 -5.28 -6.86 9.74
CA LEU A 178 -4.13 -7.24 10.58
C LEU A 178 -3.93 -6.24 11.73
N GLY A 179 -3.90 -4.95 11.43
CA GLY A 179 -3.76 -3.89 12.46
C GLY A 179 -4.93 -3.89 13.44
N ALA A 180 -6.17 -4.05 12.94
CA ALA A 180 -7.36 -4.14 13.78
C ALA A 180 -7.31 -5.35 14.73
N ILE A 181 -6.84 -6.51 14.28
CA ILE A 181 -6.72 -7.71 15.11
C ILE A 181 -5.63 -7.52 16.17
N ILE A 182 -4.47 -6.96 15.82
CA ILE A 182 -3.40 -6.65 16.80
C ILE A 182 -3.96 -5.78 17.92
N LYS A 183 -4.64 -4.68 17.57
CA LYS A 183 -5.24 -3.77 18.55
C LYS A 183 -6.22 -4.50 19.46
N LYS A 184 -7.20 -5.22 18.90
CA LYS A 184 -8.22 -5.94 19.66
C LYS A 184 -7.61 -6.96 20.64
N VAL A 185 -6.64 -7.75 20.18
CA VAL A 185 -5.99 -8.78 21.00
C VAL A 185 -5.11 -8.13 22.09
N TYR A 186 -4.40 -7.06 21.77
CA TYR A 186 -3.62 -6.30 22.74
C TYR A 186 -4.51 -5.70 23.85
N GLU A 187 -5.62 -5.07 23.48
CA GLU A 187 -6.57 -4.50 24.43
C GLU A 187 -7.25 -5.59 25.29
N ALA A 188 -7.58 -6.73 24.70
CA ALA A 188 -8.13 -7.87 25.43
C ALA A 188 -7.14 -8.40 26.47
N LYS A 189 -5.85 -8.54 26.11
CA LYS A 189 -4.80 -8.93 27.04
C LYS A 189 -4.63 -7.90 28.17
N LYS A 190 -4.57 -6.61 27.83
CA LYS A 190 -4.38 -5.51 28.79
C LYS A 190 -5.53 -5.42 29.81
N ASN A 191 -6.76 -5.71 29.38
CA ASN A 191 -7.97 -5.63 30.20
C ASN A 191 -8.41 -6.98 30.77
N ASN A 192 -7.63 -8.06 30.58
CA ASN A 192 -7.95 -9.43 31.01
C ASN A 192 -9.30 -9.94 30.46
N PHE A 193 -9.62 -9.61 29.19
CA PHE A 193 -10.79 -10.16 28.52
C PHE A 193 -10.47 -11.55 27.95
N ASP A 194 -11.40 -12.49 28.13
CA ASP A 194 -11.26 -13.87 27.67
C ASP A 194 -11.74 -14.07 26.23
N GLU A 195 -12.37 -13.07 25.62
CA GLU A 195 -12.95 -13.17 24.28
C GLU A 195 -12.59 -11.95 23.41
N VAL A 196 -12.31 -12.21 22.13
CA VAL A 196 -12.19 -11.20 21.07
C VAL A 196 -13.10 -11.59 19.91
N VAL A 197 -13.96 -10.66 19.50
CA VAL A 197 -14.86 -10.87 18.36
C VAL A 197 -14.15 -10.57 17.04
N LEU A 198 -14.14 -11.56 16.13
CA LEU A 198 -13.73 -11.43 14.74
C LEU A 198 -14.98 -11.43 13.86
N TRP A 199 -15.04 -10.51 12.90
CA TRP A 199 -16.13 -10.44 11.93
C TRP A 199 -16.04 -11.55 10.91
N GLY A 200 -17.21 -12.07 10.51
CA GLY A 200 -17.35 -13.11 9.50
C GLY A 200 -16.97 -14.50 9.99
N THR A 201 -16.71 -15.39 9.06
CA THR A 201 -16.37 -16.79 9.34
C THR A 201 -14.89 -17.03 9.64
N GLY A 202 -14.04 -16.04 9.47
CA GLY A 202 -12.59 -16.17 9.56
C GLY A 202 -11.93 -16.98 8.42
N ARG A 203 -12.71 -17.47 7.45
CA ARG A 203 -12.23 -18.27 6.31
C ARG A 203 -11.54 -17.48 5.20
N PRO A 204 -11.88 -16.18 4.93
CA PRO A 204 -11.26 -15.45 3.84
C PRO A 204 -9.75 -15.50 3.85
N ILE A 205 -9.17 -15.86 2.70
CA ILE A 205 -7.72 -15.95 2.52
C ILE A 205 -7.20 -14.63 1.99
N ARG A 206 -6.16 -14.11 2.66
CA ARG A 206 -5.46 -12.88 2.27
C ARG A 206 -3.96 -13.11 2.27
N GLU A 207 -3.30 -12.44 1.38
CA GLU A 207 -1.85 -12.34 1.28
C GLU A 207 -1.38 -11.10 2.04
N TRP A 208 -0.24 -11.19 2.70
CA TRP A 208 0.33 -10.16 3.56
C TRP A 208 1.79 -9.90 3.22
N LEU A 209 2.09 -8.73 2.70
CA LEU A 209 3.45 -8.29 2.37
C LEU A 209 3.98 -7.39 3.48
N TYR A 210 5.12 -7.73 4.05
CA TYR A 210 5.76 -6.87 5.04
C TYR A 210 6.20 -5.55 4.41
N VAL A 211 5.96 -4.43 5.08
CA VAL A 211 6.11 -3.09 4.51
C VAL A 211 7.52 -2.78 4.02
N GLU A 212 8.56 -3.29 4.72
CA GLU A 212 9.94 -3.08 4.30
C GLU A 212 10.26 -3.80 2.98
N ASP A 213 9.69 -5.01 2.76
CA ASP A 213 9.81 -5.72 1.48
C ASP A 213 9.10 -4.94 0.35
N GLY A 214 7.93 -4.36 0.66
CA GLY A 214 7.23 -3.48 -0.28
C GLY A 214 8.02 -2.22 -0.62
N ALA A 215 8.66 -1.61 0.37
CA ALA A 215 9.55 -0.45 0.18
C ALA A 215 10.75 -0.81 -0.71
N ASP A 216 11.38 -1.97 -0.49
CA ASP A 216 12.50 -2.45 -1.32
C ASP A 216 12.08 -2.66 -2.78
N ALA A 217 10.88 -3.18 -3.04
CA ALA A 217 10.36 -3.33 -4.38
C ALA A 217 10.20 -1.98 -5.10
N LEU A 218 9.70 -0.94 -4.39
CA LEU A 218 9.61 0.42 -4.96
C LEU A 218 11.00 1.02 -5.21
N ILE A 219 11.93 0.87 -4.29
CA ILE A 219 13.30 1.37 -4.42
C ILE A 219 14.02 0.68 -5.58
N ASN A 220 13.89 -0.65 -5.70
CA ASN A 220 14.47 -1.40 -6.82
C ASN A 220 13.88 -0.99 -8.18
N SER A 221 12.66 -0.45 -8.21
CA SER A 221 12.04 0.07 -9.43
C SER A 221 12.77 1.29 -10.01
N ILE A 222 13.62 1.96 -9.22
CA ILE A 222 14.50 3.05 -9.69
C ILE A 222 15.39 2.57 -10.83
N GLN A 223 15.88 1.33 -10.74
CA GLN A 223 16.86 0.74 -11.68
C GLN A 223 16.22 0.18 -12.97
N LEU A 224 14.90 0.19 -13.09
CA LEU A 224 14.24 -0.26 -14.31
C LEU A 224 14.61 0.61 -15.51
N ASN A 225 14.67 0.01 -16.70
CA ASN A 225 14.90 0.72 -17.95
C ASN A 225 13.87 1.87 -18.16
N SER A 226 14.11 2.71 -19.17
CA SER A 226 13.13 3.72 -19.57
C SER A 226 11.84 3.07 -20.10
N GLY A 227 10.72 3.81 -20.01
CA GLY A 227 9.41 3.39 -20.46
C GLY A 227 8.44 3.13 -19.33
N HIS A 228 7.24 2.68 -19.69
CA HIS A 228 6.19 2.32 -18.73
C HIS A 228 6.37 0.89 -18.23
N HIS A 229 6.39 0.72 -16.91
CA HIS A 229 6.41 -0.58 -16.27
C HIS A 229 5.15 -0.77 -15.42
N PHE A 230 4.52 -1.91 -15.61
CA PHE A 230 3.37 -2.35 -14.80
C PHE A 230 3.60 -3.80 -14.39
N PHE A 231 3.53 -4.10 -13.10
CA PHE A 231 3.72 -5.45 -12.57
C PHE A 231 3.27 -5.56 -11.11
N ASN A 232 3.04 -6.80 -10.69
CA ASN A 232 2.65 -7.16 -9.35
C ASN A 232 3.86 -7.45 -8.45
N VAL A 233 3.69 -7.13 -7.16
CA VAL A 233 4.62 -7.47 -6.06
C VAL A 233 3.84 -8.09 -4.93
N GLY A 234 4.15 -9.35 -4.59
CA GLY A 234 3.43 -10.12 -3.60
C GLY A 234 4.22 -11.33 -3.11
N VAL A 235 3.69 -12.04 -2.09
CA VAL A 235 4.34 -13.18 -1.41
C VAL A 235 3.84 -14.55 -1.89
N LYS A 236 2.84 -14.62 -2.76
CA LYS A 236 2.21 -15.83 -3.32
C LYS A 236 1.41 -16.70 -2.34
N LYS A 237 1.71 -16.64 -1.04
CA LYS A 237 1.07 -17.46 -0.02
C LYS A 237 0.10 -16.62 0.80
N GLY A 238 -1.19 -16.95 0.68
CA GLY A 238 -2.24 -16.41 1.56
C GLY A 238 -2.47 -17.32 2.78
N ILE A 239 -3.03 -16.71 3.82
CA ILE A 239 -3.57 -17.42 4.99
C ILE A 239 -4.97 -16.93 5.30
N SER A 240 -5.77 -17.72 6.01
CA SER A 240 -7.08 -17.29 6.47
C SER A 240 -6.99 -16.20 7.55
N VAL A 241 -8.04 -15.40 7.68
CA VAL A 241 -8.12 -14.37 8.73
C VAL A 241 -8.03 -15.00 10.13
N LEU A 242 -8.59 -16.21 10.32
CA LEU A 242 -8.50 -16.93 11.59
C LEU A 242 -7.06 -17.40 11.89
N GLU A 243 -6.34 -17.96 10.89
CA GLU A 243 -4.93 -18.33 11.06
C GLU A 243 -4.07 -17.11 11.39
N LEU A 244 -4.32 -15.98 10.72
CA LEU A 244 -3.66 -14.71 11.03
C LEU A 244 -3.89 -14.31 12.49
N ALA A 245 -5.15 -14.36 12.94
CA ALA A 245 -5.51 -14.01 14.32
C ALA A 245 -4.83 -14.92 15.35
N GLU A 246 -4.73 -16.22 15.09
CA GLU A 246 -4.03 -17.16 15.98
C GLU A 246 -2.50 -16.90 16.05
N ILE A 247 -1.87 -16.47 14.95
CA ILE A 247 -0.47 -16.04 14.96
C ILE A 247 -0.31 -14.80 15.84
N ILE A 248 -1.17 -13.78 15.64
CA ILE A 248 -1.15 -12.54 16.42
C ILE A 248 -1.38 -12.81 17.91
N LYS A 249 -2.36 -13.68 18.24
CA LYS A 249 -2.63 -14.13 19.59
C LYS A 249 -1.39 -14.72 20.26
N LYS A 250 -0.68 -15.58 19.54
CA LYS A 250 0.55 -16.23 20.03
C LYS A 250 1.65 -15.21 20.28
N GLU A 251 1.89 -14.31 19.34
CA GLU A 251 2.95 -13.28 19.46
C GLU A 251 2.65 -12.28 20.61
N LEU A 252 1.37 -11.96 20.85
CA LEU A 252 0.95 -11.15 22.00
C LEU A 252 0.92 -11.91 23.32
N GLY A 253 0.97 -13.26 23.29
CA GLY A 253 0.85 -14.10 24.49
C GLY A 253 -0.50 -13.93 25.20
N TRP A 254 -1.59 -13.75 24.43
CA TRP A 254 -2.96 -13.73 24.95
C TRP A 254 -3.53 -15.16 24.95
N THR A 255 -4.24 -15.54 26.05
CA THR A 255 -4.74 -16.89 26.27
C THR A 255 -6.24 -17.06 26.03
N GLY A 256 -6.95 -15.98 25.74
CA GLY A 256 -8.39 -16.01 25.47
C GLY A 256 -8.77 -16.74 24.17
N LYS A 257 -10.00 -16.64 23.73
CA LYS A 257 -10.53 -17.27 22.52
C LYS A 257 -11.15 -16.25 21.57
N PHE A 258 -11.15 -16.58 20.27
CA PHE A 258 -11.86 -15.83 19.26
C PHE A 258 -13.32 -16.31 19.17
N VAL A 259 -14.25 -15.33 19.08
CA VAL A 259 -15.67 -15.54 18.80
C VAL A 259 -15.95 -14.99 17.41
N LEU A 260 -16.50 -15.82 16.54
CA LEU A 260 -16.80 -15.43 15.16
C LEU A 260 -18.20 -14.81 15.08
N ASP A 261 -18.28 -13.56 14.61
CA ASP A 261 -19.57 -12.91 14.33
C ASP A 261 -19.95 -13.15 12.86
N ILE A 262 -20.64 -14.25 12.63
CA ILE A 262 -21.08 -14.67 11.28
C ILE A 262 -22.21 -13.81 10.72
N SER A 263 -22.78 -12.87 11.46
CA SER A 263 -23.75 -11.90 10.96
C SER A 263 -23.08 -10.82 10.11
N MET A 264 -21.77 -10.65 10.27
CA MET A 264 -20.95 -9.71 9.49
C MET A 264 -20.41 -10.39 8.22
N PRO A 265 -20.31 -9.66 7.09
CA PRO A 265 -19.89 -10.25 5.83
C PRO A 265 -18.40 -10.64 5.83
N ASP A 266 -18.08 -11.75 5.16
CA ASP A 266 -16.70 -12.20 4.92
C ASP A 266 -15.95 -11.36 3.86
N GLY A 267 -16.68 -10.73 2.96
CA GLY A 267 -16.14 -10.19 1.72
C GLY A 267 -15.68 -11.29 0.76
N VAL A 268 -14.78 -10.99 -0.16
CA VAL A 268 -14.27 -11.96 -1.15
C VAL A 268 -13.48 -13.06 -0.44
N LEU A 269 -13.77 -14.34 -0.80
CA LEU A 269 -13.19 -15.50 -0.09
C LEU A 269 -11.69 -15.64 -0.27
N GLU A 270 -11.15 -15.28 -1.43
CA GLU A 270 -9.71 -15.40 -1.69
C GLU A 270 -9.21 -14.22 -2.53
N LYS A 271 -8.12 -13.59 -2.09
CA LYS A 271 -7.40 -12.54 -2.84
C LYS A 271 -5.91 -12.77 -2.68
N LYS A 272 -5.24 -13.09 -3.80
CA LYS A 272 -3.79 -13.28 -3.88
C LYS A 272 -3.22 -12.52 -5.09
N VAL A 273 -2.02 -12.03 -4.96
CA VAL A 273 -1.29 -11.33 -6.01
C VAL A 273 -0.19 -12.24 -6.57
N ASP A 274 -0.22 -12.53 -7.87
CA ASP A 274 0.91 -13.22 -8.51
C ASP A 274 2.06 -12.24 -8.75
N GLY A 275 3.02 -12.21 -7.84
CA GLY A 275 4.20 -11.35 -7.91
C GLY A 275 5.34 -11.88 -8.79
N THR A 276 5.13 -12.92 -9.58
CA THR A 276 6.20 -13.61 -10.35
C THR A 276 6.91 -12.66 -11.31
N LEU A 277 6.15 -11.80 -12.02
CA LEU A 277 6.71 -10.85 -12.96
C LEU A 277 7.56 -9.78 -12.25
N GLY A 278 7.06 -9.22 -11.16
CA GLY A 278 7.79 -8.22 -10.37
C GLY A 278 9.07 -8.79 -9.77
N GLN A 279 9.02 -9.99 -9.19
CA GLN A 279 10.21 -10.67 -8.66
C GLN A 279 11.30 -10.80 -9.75
N LYS A 280 10.91 -11.19 -10.96
CA LYS A 280 11.84 -11.32 -12.10
C LYS A 280 12.37 -9.96 -12.57
N LYS A 281 11.47 -8.96 -12.74
CA LYS A 281 11.86 -7.63 -13.25
C LYS A 281 12.79 -6.89 -12.31
N LEU A 282 12.55 -7.00 -10.99
CA LEU A 282 13.29 -6.30 -9.97
C LEU A 282 14.48 -7.09 -9.43
N ASN A 283 14.66 -8.36 -9.85
CA ASN A 283 15.56 -9.31 -9.17
C ASN A 283 15.37 -9.27 -7.65
N TRP A 284 14.13 -9.28 -7.22
CA TRP A 284 13.68 -9.08 -5.85
C TRP A 284 12.77 -10.22 -5.39
N LYS A 285 12.77 -10.51 -4.14
CA LYS A 285 11.81 -11.39 -3.47
C LYS A 285 11.52 -10.87 -2.06
N PRO A 286 10.32 -11.13 -1.51
CA PRO A 286 10.08 -10.84 -0.11
C PRO A 286 10.99 -11.68 0.77
N GLU A 287 11.61 -11.06 1.77
CA GLU A 287 12.58 -11.71 2.67
C GLU A 287 11.99 -11.98 4.06
N VAL A 288 11.00 -11.19 4.47
CA VAL A 288 10.40 -11.27 5.80
C VAL A 288 9.21 -12.24 5.79
N ASP A 289 9.33 -13.37 6.49
CA ASP A 289 8.19 -14.26 6.68
C ASP A 289 7.11 -13.63 7.57
N LEU A 290 5.87 -14.12 7.42
CA LEU A 290 4.70 -13.54 8.08
C LEU A 290 4.84 -13.51 9.62
N THR A 291 5.34 -14.57 10.25
CA THR A 291 5.46 -14.64 11.70
C THR A 291 6.48 -13.63 12.22
N THR A 292 7.62 -13.52 11.55
CA THR A 292 8.66 -12.53 11.87
C THR A 292 8.14 -11.10 11.68
N GLY A 293 7.43 -10.84 10.59
CA GLY A 293 6.83 -9.51 10.33
C GLY A 293 5.76 -9.15 11.37
N ILE A 294 4.88 -10.10 11.73
CA ILE A 294 3.88 -9.88 12.79
C ILE A 294 4.55 -9.57 14.12
N ARG A 295 5.58 -10.31 14.52
CA ARG A 295 6.34 -10.03 15.75
C ARG A 295 6.89 -8.61 15.76
N LYS A 296 7.59 -8.18 14.72
CA LYS A 296 8.12 -6.81 14.58
C LYS A 296 7.01 -5.77 14.68
N THR A 297 5.85 -6.04 14.07
CA THR A 297 4.70 -5.13 14.10
C THR A 297 4.08 -5.02 15.48
N VAL A 298 3.93 -6.15 16.18
CA VAL A 298 3.43 -6.23 17.56
C VAL A 298 4.37 -5.53 18.53
N ASP A 299 5.68 -5.76 18.42
CA ASP A 299 6.69 -5.11 19.27
C ASP A 299 6.64 -3.59 19.07
N TRP A 300 6.56 -3.14 17.82
CA TRP A 300 6.40 -1.72 17.52
C TRP A 300 5.10 -1.15 18.11
N TYR A 301 3.97 -1.87 17.95
CA TYR A 301 2.68 -1.42 18.45
C TYR A 301 2.69 -1.26 19.98
N ILE A 302 3.26 -2.22 20.70
CA ILE A 302 3.39 -2.18 22.17
C ILE A 302 4.23 -0.97 22.61
N ASN A 303 5.37 -0.73 21.93
CA ASN A 303 6.28 0.35 22.30
C ASN A 303 5.72 1.76 22.02
N ASN A 304 4.75 1.88 21.09
CA ASN A 304 4.19 3.19 20.71
C ASN A 304 2.77 3.44 21.22
N ASN A 305 2.08 2.41 21.74
CA ASN A 305 0.68 2.49 22.21
C ASN A 305 0.45 1.80 23.57
N GLY A 306 1.50 1.33 24.21
CA GLY A 306 1.51 0.62 25.48
C GLY A 306 1.37 1.51 26.72
#